data_a752be8618fba86e14e69cb1868ccb09
#
_entry.id   a752be8618fba86e14e69cb1868ccb09
#
_cell.length_a   1.000
_cell.length_b   1.000
_cell.length_c   1.000
_cell.angle_alpha   90.00
_cell.angle_beta   90.00
_cell.angle_gamma   90.00
#
_symmetry.space_group_name_H-M   'P 1'
#
loop_
_entity.id
_entity.type
_entity.pdbx_description
1 polymer ?
#
loop_
_entity_poly.entity_id
_entity_poly.type
_entity_poly.pdbx_seq_one_letter_code
_entity_poly.pdbx_strand_id
1 'polypeptide(L)'
;MSLNIFWFLPTHGDGRYLGTEEGARPVDYGYLQQIAQTADRLGFTGVLIPTGRSCEDAWLVAASMIPVTQRLKFLVALRPSVVSPTVAARQAATLDRLSNGRALFNLVTGSDPAELAGDGVFLDHTERYEASAEFTHIWRKLMEGETVTFNGKHQRVRDAKLLFPPLQQPRPPLYFGGSSEVAQELAAEQVDLYLTWGEPPAQVAEKIAQVREKADRHGRQVRFGIRLHVIVRETNEEAWQAADSLISHLDDETIARAQAAFARTDSVGQQRMAALHNGRRDKLEISPNLWAGVGLARGGAGTALVGDAATVAERINEYAAPGIDSFIFSGYPHLEEAYRVGELLFPLLDVAVPSIPQPQNLRLQGEAVANEFIPRKVAQS
;
A
#
# COMPACT_ATOMS: atom_id res chain seq x y z
N MET A 1 -1.64 21.91 -3.23
CA MET A 1 -1.91 20.59 -3.84
C MET A 1 -2.49 19.71 -2.77
N SER A 2 -3.73 19.28 -2.94
CA SER A 2 -4.39 18.43 -1.94
C SER A 2 -3.69 17.08 -1.82
N LEU A 3 -3.39 16.65 -0.60
CA LEU A 3 -2.67 15.42 -0.29
C LEU A 3 -3.64 14.27 -0.04
N ASN A 4 -3.37 13.11 -0.61
CA ASN A 4 -4.08 11.88 -0.32
C ASN A 4 -3.41 11.21 0.89
N ILE A 5 -4.08 11.15 2.02
CA ILE A 5 -3.54 10.55 3.23
C ILE A 5 -4.22 9.21 3.50
N PHE A 6 -3.44 8.14 3.46
CA PHE A 6 -3.89 6.80 3.77
C PHE A 6 -3.42 6.40 5.16
N TRP A 7 -4.19 5.55 5.81
CA TRP A 7 -3.79 4.87 7.03
C TRP A 7 -3.39 3.43 6.73
N PHE A 8 -2.83 2.74 7.70
CA PHE A 8 -2.45 1.33 7.59
C PHE A 8 -3.41 0.47 8.42
N LEU A 9 -3.91 -0.63 7.85
CA LEU A 9 -4.73 -1.59 8.56
C LEU A 9 -3.85 -2.77 9.01
N PRO A 10 -3.57 -2.93 10.32
CA PRO A 10 -2.54 -3.84 10.82
C PRO A 10 -3.02 -5.29 10.90
N THR A 11 -3.21 -5.95 9.76
CA THR A 11 -3.69 -7.34 9.69
C THR A 11 -2.68 -8.39 10.17
N HIS A 12 -1.50 -7.95 10.61
CA HIS A 12 -0.43 -8.78 11.17
C HIS A 12 -0.26 -8.62 12.69
N GLY A 13 -1.05 -7.78 13.33
CA GLY A 13 -0.96 -7.47 14.75
C GLY A 13 -0.68 -6.00 15.03
N ASP A 14 -0.91 -5.61 16.28
CA ASP A 14 -0.68 -4.27 16.78
C ASP A 14 -0.21 -4.33 18.24
N GLY A 15 0.38 -3.25 18.74
CA GLY A 15 0.86 -3.17 20.11
C GLY A 15 1.46 -1.82 20.45
N ARG A 16 1.75 -1.62 21.74
CA ARG A 16 2.35 -0.39 22.25
C ARG A 16 3.85 -0.37 22.11
N TYR A 17 4.49 -1.55 22.16
CA TYR A 17 5.94 -1.68 22.16
C TYR A 17 6.37 -2.63 21.05
N LEU A 18 7.34 -2.23 20.24
CA LEU A 18 7.85 -3.07 19.16
C LEU A 18 8.69 -4.23 19.72
N GLY A 19 8.57 -5.40 19.05
CA GLY A 19 9.38 -6.59 19.34
C GLY A 19 9.02 -7.34 20.63
N THR A 20 7.85 -7.07 21.22
CA THR A 20 7.39 -7.70 22.46
C THR A 20 5.90 -8.01 22.38
N GLU A 21 5.45 -8.93 23.23
CA GLU A 21 4.02 -9.24 23.45
C GLU A 21 3.36 -8.27 24.45
N GLU A 22 4.17 -7.45 25.17
CA GLU A 22 3.63 -6.50 26.12
C GLU A 22 2.82 -5.40 25.42
N GLY A 23 1.60 -5.20 25.87
CA GLY A 23 0.66 -4.26 25.25
C GLY A 23 0.22 -4.64 23.83
N ALA A 24 0.48 -5.88 23.40
CA ALA A 24 0.01 -6.41 22.12
C ALA A 24 -1.52 -6.49 22.06
N ARG A 25 -2.06 -6.35 20.87
CA ARG A 25 -3.48 -6.48 20.56
C ARG A 25 -3.69 -7.59 19.54
N PRO A 26 -4.72 -8.45 19.75
CA PRO A 26 -5.06 -9.46 18.76
C PRO A 26 -5.52 -8.81 17.45
N VAL A 27 -5.23 -9.48 16.35
CA VAL A 27 -5.85 -9.17 15.07
C VAL A 27 -7.23 -9.82 15.05
N ASP A 28 -8.26 -9.04 15.35
CA ASP A 28 -9.63 -9.47 15.23
C ASP A 28 -10.47 -8.50 14.39
N TYR A 29 -11.59 -8.98 13.92
CA TYR A 29 -12.49 -8.20 13.07
C TYR A 29 -12.93 -6.90 13.74
N GLY A 30 -13.28 -6.94 15.05
CA GLY A 30 -13.77 -5.77 15.78
C GLY A 30 -12.72 -4.65 15.85
N TYR A 31 -11.47 -5.01 16.10
CA TYR A 31 -10.39 -4.05 16.15
C TYR A 31 -10.06 -3.45 14.77
N LEU A 32 -9.97 -4.28 13.72
CA LEU A 32 -9.78 -3.82 12.35
C LEU A 32 -10.93 -2.91 11.90
N GLN A 33 -12.18 -3.24 12.27
CA GLN A 33 -13.34 -2.42 12.00
C GLN A 33 -13.26 -1.05 12.68
N GLN A 34 -12.83 -0.99 13.95
CA GLN A 34 -12.64 0.28 14.66
C GLN A 34 -11.65 1.19 13.96
N ILE A 35 -10.50 0.64 13.51
CA ILE A 35 -9.50 1.41 12.77
C ILE A 35 -10.06 1.91 11.44
N ALA A 36 -10.73 1.05 10.67
CA ALA A 36 -11.30 1.43 9.38
C ALA A 36 -12.38 2.52 9.52
N GLN A 37 -13.27 2.40 10.50
CA GLN A 37 -14.30 3.39 10.79
C GLN A 37 -13.71 4.71 11.29
N THR A 38 -12.67 4.65 12.11
CA THR A 38 -11.93 5.84 12.57
C THR A 38 -11.30 6.57 11.40
N ALA A 39 -10.58 5.84 10.52
CA ALA A 39 -9.98 6.42 9.33
C ALA A 39 -11.04 7.03 8.39
N ASP A 40 -12.17 6.35 8.18
CA ASP A 40 -13.29 6.86 7.38
C ASP A 40 -13.86 8.14 7.97
N ARG A 41 -14.10 8.18 9.27
CA ARG A 41 -14.69 9.33 9.99
C ARG A 41 -13.76 10.54 9.99
N LEU A 42 -12.46 10.33 10.26
CA LEU A 42 -11.48 11.42 10.33
C LEU A 42 -11.11 12.01 8.97
N GLY A 43 -11.49 11.36 7.86
CA GLY A 43 -11.27 11.89 6.52
C GLY A 43 -9.96 11.41 5.87
N PHE A 44 -9.40 10.30 6.32
CA PHE A 44 -8.34 9.63 5.54
C PHE A 44 -8.85 9.26 4.16
N THR A 45 -7.98 9.35 3.16
CA THR A 45 -8.32 8.97 1.77
C THR A 45 -8.64 7.47 1.67
N GLY A 46 -7.93 6.64 2.42
CA GLY A 46 -8.12 5.20 2.41
C GLY A 46 -7.24 4.48 3.43
N VAL A 47 -7.22 3.16 3.34
CA VAL A 47 -6.33 2.28 4.11
C VAL A 47 -5.53 1.38 3.20
N LEU A 48 -4.23 1.21 3.50
CA LEU A 48 -3.42 0.14 2.92
C LEU A 48 -3.67 -1.15 3.71
N ILE A 49 -3.97 -2.23 2.99
CA ILE A 49 -4.14 -3.57 3.55
C ILE A 49 -2.98 -4.43 3.05
N PRO A 50 -2.05 -4.84 3.94
CA PRO A 50 -0.86 -5.59 3.56
C PRO A 50 -1.18 -7.04 3.20
N THR A 51 -0.19 -7.74 2.65
CA THR A 51 -0.20 -9.18 2.39
C THR A 51 1.08 -9.81 2.88
N GLY A 52 1.03 -11.11 3.15
CA GLY A 52 2.14 -11.93 3.55
C GLY A 52 1.67 -13.08 4.44
N ARG A 53 2.53 -14.08 4.67
CA ARG A 53 2.19 -15.24 5.51
C ARG A 53 1.86 -14.89 6.97
N SER A 54 2.23 -13.69 7.41
CA SER A 54 1.94 -13.16 8.75
C SER A 54 0.76 -12.20 8.77
N CYS A 55 0.05 -12.03 7.65
CA CYS A 55 -1.11 -11.14 7.53
C CYS A 55 -2.38 -11.95 7.28
N GLU A 56 -3.53 -11.41 7.68
CA GLU A 56 -4.81 -11.87 7.17
C GLU A 56 -4.93 -11.56 5.66
N ASP A 57 -5.79 -12.29 4.94
CA ASP A 57 -5.99 -12.08 3.51
C ASP A 57 -6.54 -10.69 3.21
N ALA A 58 -5.79 -9.93 2.40
CA ALA A 58 -6.08 -8.53 2.13
C ALA A 58 -7.43 -8.30 1.43
N TRP A 59 -7.84 -9.23 0.55
CA TRP A 59 -9.08 -9.10 -0.23
C TRP A 59 -10.32 -9.38 0.62
N LEU A 60 -10.24 -10.41 1.48
CA LEU A 60 -11.31 -10.75 2.41
C LEU A 60 -11.48 -9.67 3.48
N VAL A 61 -10.38 -9.14 4.01
CA VAL A 61 -10.41 -8.01 4.95
C VAL A 61 -11.01 -6.77 4.27
N ALA A 62 -10.58 -6.40 3.06
CA ALA A 62 -11.17 -5.28 2.33
C ALA A 62 -12.69 -5.47 2.14
N ALA A 63 -13.11 -6.65 1.67
CA ALA A 63 -14.52 -6.95 1.46
C ALA A 63 -15.34 -6.84 2.75
N SER A 64 -14.79 -7.26 3.90
CA SER A 64 -15.48 -7.17 5.20
C SER A 64 -15.58 -5.73 5.73
N MET A 65 -14.73 -4.81 5.30
CA MET A 65 -14.76 -3.40 5.72
C MET A 65 -15.68 -2.52 4.85
N ILE A 66 -16.06 -2.98 3.66
CA ILE A 66 -16.96 -2.22 2.75
C ILE A 66 -18.27 -1.83 3.42
N PRO A 67 -19.03 -2.75 4.05
CA PRO A 67 -20.35 -2.44 4.61
C PRO A 67 -20.30 -1.55 5.85
N VAL A 68 -19.15 -1.40 6.49
CA VAL A 68 -18.99 -0.66 7.75
C VAL A 68 -18.30 0.71 7.56
N THR A 69 -18.01 1.08 6.31
CA THR A 69 -17.40 2.36 5.92
C THR A 69 -18.16 3.00 4.76
N GLN A 70 -18.04 4.33 4.58
CA GLN A 70 -18.82 5.06 3.58
C GLN A 70 -17.98 5.62 2.41
N ARG A 71 -16.82 6.20 2.69
CA ARG A 71 -15.95 6.89 1.72
C ARG A 71 -14.52 6.36 1.68
N LEU A 72 -14.11 5.64 2.70
CA LEU A 72 -12.77 5.09 2.82
C LEU A 72 -12.42 4.20 1.63
N LYS A 73 -11.31 4.49 0.95
CA LYS A 73 -10.77 3.65 -0.12
C LYS A 73 -9.91 2.52 0.44
N PHE A 74 -9.84 1.42 -0.29
CA PHE A 74 -9.10 0.24 0.11
C PHE A 74 -7.96 0.01 -0.88
N LEU A 75 -6.71 0.23 -0.45
CA LEU A 75 -5.51 -0.08 -1.22
C LEU A 75 -5.10 -1.52 -0.89
N VAL A 76 -5.57 -2.45 -1.71
CA VAL A 76 -5.48 -3.89 -1.49
C VAL A 76 -4.24 -4.46 -2.15
N ALA A 77 -3.47 -5.25 -1.42
CA ALA A 77 -2.30 -5.91 -1.96
C ALA A 77 -2.70 -6.96 -3.03
N LEU A 78 -2.02 -6.91 -4.17
CA LEU A 78 -2.21 -7.79 -5.32
C LEU A 78 -0.90 -8.52 -5.61
N ARG A 79 -0.90 -9.87 -5.54
CA ARG A 79 0.30 -10.71 -5.70
C ARG A 79 0.27 -11.47 -7.03
N PRO A 80 1.02 -11.02 -8.06
CA PRO A 80 1.00 -11.61 -9.40
C PRO A 80 1.42 -13.07 -9.45
N SER A 81 2.30 -13.50 -8.55
CA SER A 81 2.87 -14.86 -8.60
C SER A 81 1.98 -15.95 -7.98
N VAL A 82 0.92 -15.56 -7.23
CA VAL A 82 0.08 -16.53 -6.50
C VAL A 82 -1.34 -16.63 -7.02
N VAL A 83 -1.73 -15.78 -7.96
CA VAL A 83 -3.06 -15.78 -8.56
C VAL A 83 -2.96 -15.50 -10.07
N SER A 84 -3.83 -16.09 -10.89
CA SER A 84 -3.84 -15.78 -12.33
C SER A 84 -4.37 -14.36 -12.59
N PRO A 85 -3.90 -13.68 -13.65
CA PRO A 85 -4.31 -12.31 -13.94
C PRO A 85 -5.82 -12.19 -14.23
N THR A 86 -6.44 -13.22 -14.79
CA THR A 86 -7.88 -13.25 -15.10
C THR A 86 -8.75 -13.40 -13.85
N VAL A 87 -8.32 -14.25 -12.90
CA VAL A 87 -9.00 -14.40 -11.60
C VAL A 87 -8.87 -13.11 -10.81
N ALA A 88 -7.66 -12.56 -10.72
CA ALA A 88 -7.40 -11.29 -10.03
C ALA A 88 -8.20 -10.12 -10.63
N ALA A 89 -8.35 -10.06 -11.95
CA ALA A 89 -9.16 -9.03 -12.61
C ALA A 89 -10.65 -9.16 -12.25
N ARG A 90 -11.20 -10.39 -12.21
CA ARG A 90 -12.59 -10.61 -11.76
C ARG A 90 -12.81 -10.22 -10.31
N GLN A 91 -11.88 -10.59 -9.41
CA GLN A 91 -11.92 -10.21 -8.01
C GLN A 91 -11.86 -8.69 -7.86
N ALA A 92 -10.92 -8.04 -8.56
CA ALA A 92 -10.74 -6.59 -8.52
C ALA A 92 -11.97 -5.83 -9.02
N ALA A 93 -12.53 -6.23 -10.14
CA ALA A 93 -13.76 -5.63 -10.67
C ALA A 93 -14.96 -5.85 -9.75
N THR A 94 -15.05 -7.02 -9.11
CA THR A 94 -16.10 -7.30 -8.11
C THR A 94 -15.93 -6.40 -6.87
N LEU A 95 -14.72 -6.31 -6.32
CA LEU A 95 -14.44 -5.48 -5.15
C LEU A 95 -14.73 -4.00 -5.44
N ASP A 96 -14.38 -3.55 -6.65
CA ASP A 96 -14.64 -2.17 -7.09
C ASP A 96 -16.15 -1.88 -7.15
N ARG A 97 -16.95 -2.80 -7.71
CA ARG A 97 -18.43 -2.66 -7.74
C ARG A 97 -19.04 -2.72 -6.35
N LEU A 98 -18.65 -3.69 -5.52
CA LEU A 98 -19.18 -3.83 -4.15
C LEU A 98 -18.83 -2.63 -3.27
N SER A 99 -17.66 -2.04 -3.46
CA SER A 99 -17.23 -0.84 -2.73
C SER A 99 -17.74 0.47 -3.33
N ASN A 100 -18.48 0.42 -4.44
CA ASN A 100 -18.93 1.58 -5.18
C ASN A 100 -17.78 2.50 -5.63
N GLY A 101 -16.74 1.92 -6.24
CA GLY A 101 -15.59 2.64 -6.80
C GLY A 101 -14.53 3.06 -5.76
N ARG A 102 -14.41 2.33 -4.64
CA ARG A 102 -13.44 2.62 -3.59
C ARG A 102 -12.23 1.68 -3.59
N ALA A 103 -12.11 0.75 -4.54
CA ALA A 103 -10.99 -0.17 -4.64
C ALA A 103 -9.78 0.47 -5.31
N LEU A 104 -8.60 0.23 -4.75
CA LEU A 104 -7.28 0.55 -5.28
C LEU A 104 -6.41 -0.69 -5.12
N PHE A 105 -5.41 -0.88 -5.97
CA PHE A 105 -4.59 -2.08 -5.91
C PHE A 105 -3.11 -1.74 -5.79
N ASN A 106 -2.41 -2.46 -4.91
CA ASN A 106 -0.96 -2.35 -4.72
C ASN A 106 -0.29 -3.65 -5.15
N LEU A 107 0.45 -3.58 -6.24
CA LEU A 107 1.21 -4.72 -6.76
C LEU A 107 2.32 -5.10 -5.78
N VAL A 108 2.44 -6.39 -5.44
CA VAL A 108 3.46 -6.91 -4.51
C VAL A 108 4.12 -8.13 -5.14
N THR A 109 5.38 -7.98 -5.54
CA THR A 109 6.17 -9.07 -6.17
C THR A 109 6.68 -10.10 -5.16
N GLY A 110 6.76 -9.72 -3.88
CA GLY A 110 7.39 -10.53 -2.83
C GLY A 110 8.91 -10.42 -2.84
N SER A 111 9.55 -10.70 -1.71
CA SER A 111 11.02 -10.62 -1.57
C SER A 111 11.60 -11.60 -0.54
N ASP A 112 10.77 -12.26 0.27
CA ASP A 112 11.22 -13.28 1.23
C ASP A 112 11.21 -14.65 0.54
N PRO A 113 12.39 -15.28 0.33
CA PRO A 113 12.46 -16.57 -0.38
C PRO A 113 11.69 -17.69 0.32
N ALA A 114 11.62 -17.68 1.66
CA ALA A 114 10.92 -18.72 2.42
C ALA A 114 9.40 -18.56 2.30
N GLU A 115 8.90 -17.32 2.30
CA GLU A 115 7.49 -17.04 2.05
C GLU A 115 7.09 -17.41 0.62
N LEU A 116 7.89 -16.98 -0.36
CA LEU A 116 7.65 -17.28 -1.77
C LEU A 116 7.60 -18.78 -2.05
N ALA A 117 8.56 -19.54 -1.52
CA ALA A 117 8.58 -21.01 -1.64
C ALA A 117 7.36 -21.64 -0.95
N GLY A 118 6.94 -21.12 0.20
CA GLY A 118 5.73 -21.56 0.91
C GLY A 118 4.45 -21.33 0.10
N ASP A 119 4.41 -20.29 -0.71
CA ASP A 119 3.31 -19.96 -1.63
C ASP A 119 3.45 -20.65 -3.01
N GLY A 120 4.44 -21.53 -3.18
CA GLY A 120 4.68 -22.24 -4.45
C GLY A 120 5.39 -21.43 -5.52
N VAL A 121 6.03 -20.31 -5.16
CA VAL A 121 6.75 -19.42 -6.08
C VAL A 121 8.24 -19.69 -6.00
N PHE A 122 8.81 -20.23 -7.09
CA PHE A 122 10.24 -20.59 -7.20
C PHE A 122 11.00 -19.76 -8.24
N LEU A 123 10.40 -18.66 -8.69
CA LEU A 123 11.01 -17.72 -9.63
C LEU A 123 12.11 -16.91 -8.91
N ASP A 124 13.19 -16.64 -9.60
CA ASP A 124 14.22 -15.72 -9.12
C ASP A 124 13.74 -14.26 -9.13
N HIS A 125 14.57 -13.33 -8.64
CA HIS A 125 14.22 -11.94 -8.57
C HIS A 125 13.79 -11.36 -9.94
N THR A 126 14.58 -11.58 -10.98
CA THR A 126 14.31 -11.06 -12.33
C THR A 126 13.05 -11.69 -12.92
N GLU A 127 12.93 -13.01 -12.81
CA GLU A 127 11.77 -13.75 -13.31
C GLU A 127 10.46 -13.31 -12.63
N ARG A 128 10.47 -12.99 -11.33
CA ARG A 128 9.28 -12.44 -10.65
C ARG A 128 8.85 -11.10 -11.22
N TYR A 129 9.78 -10.24 -11.62
CA TYR A 129 9.45 -8.97 -12.27
C TYR A 129 8.95 -9.16 -13.71
N GLU A 130 9.54 -10.08 -14.46
CA GLU A 130 9.03 -10.46 -15.80
C GLU A 130 7.60 -11.01 -15.69
N ALA A 131 7.37 -11.95 -14.77
CA ALA A 131 6.04 -12.51 -14.52
C ALA A 131 5.03 -11.45 -14.07
N SER A 132 5.46 -10.50 -13.24
CA SER A 132 4.63 -9.38 -12.80
C SER A 132 4.31 -8.42 -13.94
N ALA A 133 5.22 -8.17 -14.86
CA ALA A 133 4.99 -7.35 -16.04
C ALA A 133 3.95 -7.97 -16.97
N GLU A 134 4.07 -9.27 -17.28
CA GLU A 134 3.09 -10.02 -18.08
C GLU A 134 1.71 -10.05 -17.40
N PHE A 135 1.68 -10.33 -16.09
CA PHE A 135 0.47 -10.31 -15.29
C PHE A 135 -0.23 -8.95 -15.35
N THR A 136 0.52 -7.88 -15.08
CA THR A 136 -0.01 -6.51 -15.03
C THR A 136 -0.54 -6.08 -16.38
N HIS A 137 0.14 -6.42 -17.47
CA HIS A 137 -0.30 -6.15 -18.83
C HIS A 137 -1.67 -6.79 -19.10
N ILE A 138 -1.85 -8.08 -18.79
CA ILE A 138 -3.11 -8.80 -18.98
C ILE A 138 -4.20 -8.22 -18.07
N TRP A 139 -3.89 -8.02 -16.78
CA TRP A 139 -4.81 -7.49 -15.79
C TRP A 139 -5.37 -6.12 -16.19
N ARG A 140 -4.49 -5.20 -16.61
CA ARG A 140 -4.90 -3.85 -17.04
C ARG A 140 -5.84 -3.89 -18.22
N LYS A 141 -5.49 -4.63 -19.28
CA LYS A 141 -6.33 -4.74 -20.50
C LYS A 141 -7.71 -5.31 -20.19
N LEU A 142 -7.77 -6.34 -19.35
CA LEU A 142 -9.05 -6.90 -18.89
C LEU A 142 -9.88 -5.87 -18.12
N MET A 143 -9.25 -5.13 -17.20
CA MET A 143 -9.93 -4.11 -16.41
C MET A 143 -10.39 -2.91 -17.26
N GLU A 144 -9.74 -2.64 -18.38
CA GLU A 144 -10.10 -1.63 -19.37
C GLU A 144 -11.17 -2.13 -20.39
N GLY A 145 -11.62 -3.39 -20.25
CA GLY A 145 -12.70 -3.97 -21.02
C GLY A 145 -12.28 -4.67 -22.30
N GLU A 146 -10.98 -4.90 -22.50
CA GLU A 146 -10.48 -5.64 -23.67
C GLU A 146 -10.69 -7.15 -23.54
N THR A 147 -10.80 -7.84 -24.68
CA THR A 147 -10.63 -9.29 -24.76
C THR A 147 -9.16 -9.58 -25.03
N VAL A 148 -8.53 -10.39 -24.18
CA VAL A 148 -7.07 -10.57 -24.16
C VAL A 148 -6.70 -12.00 -24.56
N THR A 149 -5.88 -12.13 -25.59
CA THR A 149 -5.11 -13.33 -25.89
C THR A 149 -3.63 -12.96 -25.76
N PHE A 150 -2.91 -13.68 -24.89
CA PHE A 150 -1.50 -13.40 -24.59
C PHE A 150 -0.74 -14.73 -24.43
N ASN A 151 0.45 -14.80 -24.98
CA ASN A 151 1.33 -15.97 -24.91
C ASN A 151 2.76 -15.51 -24.57
N GLY A 152 3.02 -15.27 -23.27
CA GLY A 152 4.30 -14.87 -22.74
C GLY A 152 5.13 -16.04 -22.21
N LYS A 153 6.22 -15.70 -21.54
CA LYS A 153 7.12 -16.66 -20.86
C LYS A 153 6.47 -17.24 -19.60
N HIS A 154 5.77 -16.39 -18.83
CA HIS A 154 5.23 -16.73 -17.51
C HIS A 154 3.70 -16.80 -17.51
N GLN A 155 3.02 -16.06 -18.38
CA GLN A 155 1.57 -15.99 -18.44
C GLN A 155 1.05 -16.39 -19.82
N ARG A 156 -0.05 -17.17 -19.83
CA ARG A 156 -0.72 -17.54 -21.05
C ARG A 156 -2.23 -17.52 -20.88
N VAL A 157 -2.92 -16.72 -21.69
CA VAL A 157 -4.38 -16.63 -21.69
C VAL A 157 -4.90 -16.61 -23.13
N ARG A 158 -6.12 -17.10 -23.35
CA ARG A 158 -6.79 -17.07 -24.65
C ARG A 158 -8.20 -16.55 -24.47
N ASP A 159 -8.57 -15.54 -25.26
CA ASP A 159 -9.90 -14.93 -25.33
C ASP A 159 -10.47 -14.56 -23.94
N ALA A 160 -9.57 -14.17 -23.03
CA ALA A 160 -9.93 -13.76 -21.68
C ALA A 160 -10.68 -12.43 -21.71
N LYS A 161 -11.81 -12.34 -20.99
CA LYS A 161 -12.65 -11.14 -20.91
C LYS A 161 -13.34 -11.02 -19.56
N LEU A 162 -13.72 -9.81 -19.16
CA LEU A 162 -14.59 -9.54 -18.03
C LEU A 162 -16.01 -9.24 -18.53
N LEU A 163 -16.99 -10.04 -18.10
CA LEU A 163 -18.39 -9.74 -18.36
C LEU A 163 -18.93 -8.62 -17.49
N PHE A 164 -18.35 -8.45 -16.30
CA PHE A 164 -18.72 -7.44 -15.32
C PHE A 164 -17.52 -6.52 -15.05
N PRO A 165 -17.38 -5.41 -15.81
CA PRO A 165 -16.25 -4.49 -15.67
C PRO A 165 -16.29 -3.73 -14.33
N PRO A 166 -15.17 -3.10 -13.92
CA PRO A 166 -15.15 -2.22 -12.76
C PRO A 166 -16.01 -0.97 -12.98
N LEU A 167 -16.34 -0.28 -11.90
CA LEU A 167 -17.01 1.03 -11.96
C LEU A 167 -16.05 2.16 -12.32
N GLN A 168 -14.84 2.12 -11.76
CA GLN A 168 -13.83 3.13 -12.03
C GLN A 168 -13.33 3.04 -13.46
N GLN A 169 -13.21 4.21 -14.12
CA GLN A 169 -12.78 4.31 -15.52
C GLN A 169 -11.44 5.08 -15.62
N PRO A 170 -10.50 4.66 -16.46
CA PRO A 170 -10.57 3.45 -17.31
C PRO A 170 -10.50 2.15 -16.52
N ARG A 171 -10.04 2.19 -15.27
CA ARG A 171 -9.92 1.11 -14.30
C ARG A 171 -9.54 1.64 -12.91
N PRO A 172 -9.68 0.84 -11.83
CA PRO A 172 -9.10 1.19 -10.53
C PRO A 172 -7.59 1.45 -10.63
N PRO A 173 -7.08 2.48 -9.93
CA PRO A 173 -5.65 2.81 -9.94
C PRO A 173 -4.78 1.67 -9.41
N LEU A 174 -3.64 1.46 -10.07
CA LEU A 174 -2.62 0.50 -9.69
C LEU A 174 -1.41 1.21 -9.09
N TYR A 175 -1.06 0.82 -7.87
CA TYR A 175 0.09 1.29 -7.11
C TYR A 175 1.19 0.23 -7.13
N PHE A 176 2.44 0.65 -7.03
CA PHE A 176 3.56 -0.27 -6.91
C PHE A 176 4.77 0.44 -6.34
N GLY A 177 5.54 -0.26 -5.48
CA GLY A 177 6.79 0.23 -4.93
C GLY A 177 7.92 -0.77 -5.09
N GLY A 178 9.11 -0.28 -5.44
CA GLY A 178 10.32 -1.07 -5.53
C GLY A 178 11.50 -0.20 -5.88
N SER A 179 12.68 -0.49 -5.31
CA SER A 179 13.87 0.34 -5.46
C SER A 179 14.91 -0.21 -6.43
N SER A 180 14.75 -1.43 -6.93
CA SER A 180 15.63 -1.99 -7.98
C SER A 180 15.34 -1.36 -9.34
N GLU A 181 16.31 -1.43 -10.25
CA GLU A 181 16.18 -0.90 -11.62
C GLU A 181 14.97 -1.50 -12.33
N VAL A 182 14.81 -2.84 -12.26
CA VAL A 182 13.69 -3.52 -12.91
C VAL A 182 12.34 -3.14 -12.28
N ALA A 183 12.32 -2.85 -10.97
CA ALA A 183 11.11 -2.39 -10.28
C ALA A 183 10.70 -0.99 -10.75
N GLN A 184 11.65 -0.08 -10.86
CA GLN A 184 11.38 1.26 -11.35
C GLN A 184 10.92 1.26 -12.82
N GLU A 185 11.48 0.36 -13.66
CA GLU A 185 11.06 0.21 -15.06
C GLU A 185 9.62 -0.32 -15.14
N LEU A 186 9.27 -1.37 -14.38
CA LEU A 186 7.89 -1.88 -14.28
C LEU A 186 6.91 -0.78 -13.83
N ALA A 187 7.32 0.03 -12.85
CA ALA A 187 6.51 1.15 -12.39
C ALA A 187 6.29 2.18 -13.50
N ALA A 188 7.35 2.61 -14.16
CA ALA A 188 7.32 3.60 -15.22
C ALA A 188 6.43 3.16 -16.39
N GLU A 189 6.49 1.88 -16.75
CA GLU A 189 5.73 1.33 -17.87
C GLU A 189 4.25 1.06 -17.54
N GLN A 190 3.92 0.60 -16.32
CA GLN A 190 2.62 -0.04 -16.13
C GLN A 190 1.77 0.47 -14.97
N VAL A 191 2.31 1.21 -13.99
CA VAL A 191 1.50 1.63 -12.84
C VAL A 191 1.04 3.08 -12.90
N ASP A 192 0.08 3.44 -12.07
CA ASP A 192 -0.47 4.80 -12.02
C ASP A 192 0.20 5.62 -10.91
N LEU A 193 0.66 4.95 -9.86
CA LEU A 193 1.34 5.61 -8.75
C LEU A 193 2.51 4.74 -8.24
N TYR A 194 3.71 5.35 -8.25
CA TYR A 194 4.90 4.75 -7.68
C TYR A 194 5.01 5.08 -6.19
N LEU A 195 5.18 4.04 -5.37
CA LEU A 195 5.38 4.17 -3.92
C LEU A 195 6.86 4.03 -3.56
N THR A 196 7.36 4.94 -2.73
CA THR A 196 8.65 4.79 -2.07
C THR A 196 8.49 4.65 -0.55
N TRP A 197 9.56 4.29 0.13
CA TRP A 197 9.62 4.33 1.59
C TRP A 197 10.31 5.60 2.06
N GLY A 198 10.14 5.94 3.35
CA GLY A 198 10.63 7.17 3.96
C GLY A 198 12.14 7.19 4.16
N GLU A 199 12.90 7.31 3.09
CA GLU A 199 14.30 7.70 3.12
C GLU A 199 14.40 9.23 3.33
N PRO A 200 15.59 9.79 3.64
CA PRO A 200 15.76 11.24 3.71
C PRO A 200 15.23 11.95 2.46
N PRO A 201 14.66 13.16 2.58
CA PRO A 201 13.96 13.84 1.48
C PRO A 201 14.76 13.95 0.18
N ALA A 202 16.08 14.21 0.27
CA ALA A 202 16.95 14.30 -0.91
C ALA A 202 17.03 12.96 -1.68
N GLN A 203 17.12 11.83 -0.97
CA GLN A 203 17.16 10.49 -1.60
C GLN A 203 15.81 10.13 -2.24
N VAL A 204 14.72 10.55 -1.62
CA VAL A 204 13.38 10.38 -2.19
C VAL A 204 13.22 11.22 -3.46
N ALA A 205 13.65 12.48 -3.44
CA ALA A 205 13.62 13.36 -4.61
C ALA A 205 14.41 12.80 -5.79
N GLU A 206 15.60 12.26 -5.55
CA GLU A 206 16.42 11.59 -6.57
C GLU A 206 15.68 10.37 -7.18
N LYS A 207 15.11 9.53 -6.34
CA LYS A 207 14.35 8.36 -6.80
C LYS A 207 13.13 8.76 -7.63
N ILE A 208 12.39 9.79 -7.21
CA ILE A 208 11.26 10.34 -7.98
C ILE A 208 11.74 10.82 -9.36
N ALA A 209 12.87 11.54 -9.44
CA ALA A 209 13.41 12.02 -10.69
C ALA A 209 13.77 10.85 -11.63
N GLN A 210 14.41 9.80 -11.12
CA GLN A 210 14.74 8.60 -11.88
C GLN A 210 13.49 7.90 -12.45
N VAL A 211 12.46 7.69 -11.63
CA VAL A 211 11.21 7.04 -12.10
C VAL A 211 10.45 7.93 -13.09
N ARG A 212 10.45 9.24 -12.87
CA ARG A 212 9.84 10.21 -13.80
C ARG A 212 10.51 10.16 -15.16
N GLU A 213 11.85 10.19 -15.21
CA GLU A 213 12.61 10.07 -16.46
C GLU A 213 12.28 8.79 -17.22
N LYS A 214 12.18 7.66 -16.48
CA LYS A 214 11.77 6.38 -17.08
C LYS A 214 10.34 6.45 -17.64
N ALA A 215 9.40 7.00 -16.90
CA ALA A 215 8.01 7.15 -17.33
C ALA A 215 7.89 8.05 -18.58
N ASP A 216 8.66 9.15 -18.63
CA ASP A 216 8.71 10.04 -19.79
C ASP A 216 9.18 9.31 -21.05
N ARG A 217 10.13 8.37 -20.95
CA ARG A 217 10.57 7.52 -22.08
C ARG A 217 9.45 6.63 -22.63
N HIS A 218 8.51 6.23 -21.77
CA HIS A 218 7.30 5.50 -22.15
C HIS A 218 6.11 6.40 -22.54
N GLY A 219 6.32 7.72 -22.59
CA GLY A 219 5.24 8.69 -22.87
C GLY A 219 4.17 8.73 -21.80
N ARG A 220 4.51 8.38 -20.54
CA ARG A 220 3.57 8.26 -19.42
C ARG A 220 3.86 9.24 -18.31
N GLN A 221 2.81 9.58 -17.58
CA GLN A 221 2.91 10.30 -16.31
C GLN A 221 2.56 9.32 -15.18
N VAL A 222 3.44 9.26 -14.18
CA VAL A 222 3.28 8.44 -12.98
C VAL A 222 3.19 9.38 -11.78
N ARG A 223 2.22 9.15 -10.90
CA ARG A 223 2.10 9.87 -9.63
C ARG A 223 3.04 9.24 -8.59
N PHE A 224 3.29 9.94 -7.50
CA PHE A 224 4.24 9.50 -6.48
C PHE A 224 3.61 9.49 -5.09
N GLY A 225 3.89 8.43 -4.36
CA GLY A 225 3.50 8.28 -2.96
C GLY A 225 4.65 7.79 -2.09
N ILE A 226 4.48 7.95 -0.80
CA ILE A 226 5.48 7.56 0.20
C ILE A 226 4.82 6.85 1.37
N ARG A 227 5.48 5.82 1.91
CA ARG A 227 5.08 5.16 3.14
C ARG A 227 6.02 5.53 4.29
N LEU A 228 5.44 6.03 5.38
CA LEU A 228 6.10 6.48 6.60
C LEU A 228 5.27 6.09 7.83
N HIS A 229 5.91 5.91 8.95
CA HIS A 229 5.23 6.01 10.24
C HIS A 229 5.17 7.47 10.68
N VAL A 230 4.26 7.80 11.59
CA VAL A 230 4.11 9.13 12.16
C VAL A 230 3.91 9.01 13.67
N ILE A 231 4.65 9.82 14.42
CA ILE A 231 4.50 9.98 15.86
C ILE A 231 4.30 11.48 16.10
N VAL A 232 3.05 11.92 16.16
CA VAL A 232 2.69 13.33 16.36
C VAL A 232 2.12 13.53 17.77
N ARG A 233 2.57 14.60 18.46
CA ARG A 233 2.10 14.99 19.80
C ARG A 233 1.88 16.49 19.83
N GLU A 234 1.41 17.01 20.96
CA GLU A 234 1.25 18.43 21.20
C GLU A 234 2.59 19.17 21.22
N THR A 235 3.65 18.51 21.68
CA THR A 235 4.99 19.05 21.72
C THR A 235 6.02 18.11 21.08
N ASN A 236 7.12 18.65 20.58
CA ASN A 236 8.24 17.85 20.07
C ASN A 236 8.79 16.90 21.13
N GLU A 237 8.88 17.38 22.38
CA GLU A 237 9.43 16.60 23.50
C GLU A 237 8.58 15.34 23.78
N GLU A 238 7.26 15.49 23.84
CA GLU A 238 6.34 14.35 24.01
C GLU A 238 6.40 13.37 22.83
N ALA A 239 6.59 13.87 21.60
CA ALA A 239 6.73 13.02 20.43
C ALA A 239 8.00 12.16 20.48
N TRP A 240 9.14 12.75 20.87
CA TRP A 240 10.39 11.99 21.03
C TRP A 240 10.33 11.02 22.19
N GLN A 241 9.70 11.36 23.31
CA GLN A 241 9.45 10.43 24.43
C GLN A 241 8.58 9.25 23.97
N ALA A 242 7.59 9.49 23.10
CA ALA A 242 6.77 8.41 22.55
C ALA A 242 7.58 7.51 21.59
N ALA A 243 8.49 8.06 20.80
CA ALA A 243 9.39 7.30 19.94
C ALA A 243 10.34 6.41 20.77
N ASP A 244 10.94 6.94 21.82
CA ASP A 244 11.81 6.19 22.74
C ASP A 244 11.03 5.08 23.46
N SER A 245 9.81 5.39 23.92
CA SER A 245 8.92 4.42 24.56
C SER A 245 8.58 3.26 23.63
N LEU A 246 8.35 3.52 22.35
CA LEU A 246 7.96 2.51 21.37
C LEU A 246 9.00 1.38 21.23
N ILE A 247 10.28 1.68 21.39
CA ILE A 247 11.39 0.71 21.29
C ILE A 247 12.02 0.35 22.64
N SER A 248 11.44 0.80 23.75
CA SER A 248 12.01 0.63 25.10
C SER A 248 12.15 -0.84 25.53
N HIS A 249 11.33 -1.74 24.97
CA HIS A 249 11.32 -3.18 25.25
C HIS A 249 12.11 -4.00 24.21
N LEU A 250 12.70 -3.37 23.20
CA LEU A 250 13.57 -4.07 22.25
C LEU A 250 14.91 -4.40 22.93
N ASP A 251 15.30 -5.66 22.89
CA ASP A 251 16.65 -6.10 23.24
C ASP A 251 17.53 -6.29 22.00
N ASP A 252 18.83 -6.41 22.22
CA ASP A 252 19.80 -6.52 21.14
C ASP A 252 19.68 -7.87 20.39
N GLU A 253 19.21 -8.92 21.06
CA GLU A 253 18.97 -10.23 20.44
C GLU A 253 17.80 -10.16 19.46
N THR A 254 16.71 -9.52 19.84
CA THR A 254 15.53 -9.28 18.98
C THR A 254 15.90 -8.44 17.76
N ILE A 255 16.69 -7.38 17.94
CA ILE A 255 17.20 -6.55 16.84
C ILE A 255 18.07 -7.41 15.92
N ALA A 256 19.05 -8.15 16.45
CA ALA A 256 19.92 -8.99 15.64
C ALA A 256 19.15 -10.04 14.83
N ARG A 257 18.14 -10.69 15.41
CA ARG A 257 17.25 -11.63 14.72
C ARG A 257 16.48 -10.96 13.58
N ALA A 258 15.90 -9.77 13.83
CA ALA A 258 15.16 -9.02 12.83
C ALA A 258 16.07 -8.63 11.66
N GLN A 259 17.27 -8.06 11.95
CA GLN A 259 18.22 -7.66 10.92
C GLN A 259 18.73 -8.87 10.11
N ALA A 260 18.98 -10.01 10.75
CA ALA A 260 19.35 -11.24 10.06
C ALA A 260 18.21 -11.76 9.14
N ALA A 261 16.96 -11.59 9.54
CA ALA A 261 15.81 -11.91 8.68
C ALA A 261 15.72 -10.98 7.47
N PHE A 262 15.90 -9.68 7.65
CA PHE A 262 15.87 -8.68 6.57
C PHE A 262 17.01 -8.89 5.57
N ALA A 263 18.19 -9.27 6.04
CA ALA A 263 19.35 -9.55 5.19
C ALA A 263 19.14 -10.77 4.25
N ARG A 264 18.19 -11.65 4.55
CA ARG A 264 17.86 -12.80 3.67
C ARG A 264 16.93 -12.43 2.52
N THR A 265 16.28 -11.27 2.57
CA THR A 265 15.40 -10.80 1.49
C THR A 265 16.23 -10.29 0.32
N ASP A 266 15.71 -10.43 -0.89
CA ASP A 266 16.33 -9.87 -2.11
C ASP A 266 15.80 -8.45 -2.43
N SER A 267 15.19 -7.77 -1.44
CA SER A 267 14.65 -6.43 -1.58
C SER A 267 15.72 -5.35 -1.44
N VAL A 268 16.00 -4.64 -2.54
CA VAL A 268 16.87 -3.44 -2.53
C VAL A 268 16.30 -2.38 -1.57
N GLY A 269 14.97 -2.21 -1.51
CA GLY A 269 14.32 -1.29 -0.58
C GLY A 269 14.58 -1.65 0.87
N GLN A 270 14.51 -2.94 1.23
CA GLN A 270 14.79 -3.39 2.59
C GLN A 270 16.26 -3.17 2.97
N GLN A 271 17.18 -3.44 2.05
CA GLN A 271 18.62 -3.18 2.27
C GLN A 271 18.88 -1.69 2.50
N ARG A 272 18.26 -0.80 1.73
CA ARG A 272 18.35 0.64 1.90
C ARG A 272 17.80 1.11 3.26
N MET A 273 16.66 0.57 3.69
CA MET A 273 16.10 0.89 5.02
C MET A 273 17.02 0.41 6.15
N ALA A 274 17.53 -0.80 6.09
CA ALA A 274 18.46 -1.33 7.09
C ALA A 274 19.76 -0.51 7.17
N ALA A 275 20.26 -0.01 6.04
CA ALA A 275 21.45 0.83 5.99
C ALA A 275 21.29 2.19 6.69
N LEU A 276 20.05 2.67 6.91
CA LEU A 276 19.81 3.95 7.61
C LEU A 276 20.20 3.91 9.08
N HIS A 277 20.11 2.77 9.73
CA HIS A 277 20.42 2.60 11.17
C HIS A 277 21.49 1.52 11.44
N ASN A 278 21.76 0.61 10.47
CA ASN A 278 22.73 -0.49 10.62
C ASN A 278 22.53 -1.33 11.91
N GLY A 279 21.30 -1.51 12.37
CA GLY A 279 20.97 -2.20 13.62
C GLY A 279 21.36 -1.46 14.90
N ARG A 280 21.79 -0.19 14.82
CA ARG A 280 22.28 0.60 15.97
C ARG A 280 21.16 1.46 16.54
N ARG A 281 21.19 1.65 17.88
CA ARG A 281 20.21 2.48 18.61
C ARG A 281 20.67 3.90 18.88
N ASP A 282 21.96 4.17 18.74
CA ASP A 282 22.60 5.42 19.18
C ASP A 282 22.47 6.57 18.17
N LYS A 283 21.94 6.30 16.99
CA LYS A 283 21.80 7.30 15.92
C LYS A 283 20.58 6.99 15.06
N LEU A 284 19.40 7.16 15.64
CA LEU A 284 18.14 6.82 14.98
C LEU A 284 17.48 8.02 14.28
N GLU A 285 17.74 9.25 14.68
CA GLU A 285 17.39 10.44 13.90
C GLU A 285 18.37 10.57 12.73
N ILE A 286 17.91 10.21 11.53
CA ILE A 286 18.74 10.10 10.31
C ILE A 286 18.65 11.31 9.38
N SER A 287 17.67 12.17 9.63
CA SER A 287 17.41 13.47 9.02
C SER A 287 16.52 14.23 10.00
N PRO A 288 16.39 15.57 9.93
CA PRO A 288 15.56 16.31 10.87
C PRO A 288 14.16 15.71 11.01
N ASN A 289 13.80 15.29 12.23
CA ASN A 289 12.52 14.66 12.58
C ASN A 289 12.20 13.35 11.86
N LEU A 290 13.16 12.76 11.17
CA LEU A 290 13.04 11.45 10.52
C LEU A 290 13.78 10.39 11.35
N TRP A 291 13.04 9.53 12.01
CA TRP A 291 13.51 8.53 12.95
C TRP A 291 13.45 7.12 12.37
N ALA A 292 14.53 6.36 12.44
CA ALA A 292 14.64 5.02 11.86
C ALA A 292 14.38 3.87 12.87
N GLY A 293 13.88 4.16 14.05
CA GLY A 293 13.74 3.18 15.13
C GLY A 293 12.76 2.04 14.85
N VAL A 294 11.73 2.28 14.03
CA VAL A 294 10.79 1.23 13.63
C VAL A 294 11.52 0.13 12.85
N GLY A 295 12.48 0.50 12.01
CA GLY A 295 13.28 -0.42 11.18
C GLY A 295 14.19 -1.36 11.97
N LEU A 296 14.40 -1.13 13.27
CA LEU A 296 15.15 -2.05 14.13
C LEU A 296 14.47 -3.42 14.25
N ALA A 297 13.13 -3.44 14.25
CA ALA A 297 12.33 -4.65 14.46
C ALA A 297 11.33 -4.96 13.32
N ARG A 298 10.98 -3.97 12.49
CA ARG A 298 9.94 -4.10 11.46
C ARG A 298 10.54 -4.00 10.07
N GLY A 299 10.21 -4.97 9.21
CA GLY A 299 10.50 -4.92 7.77
C GLY A 299 9.58 -3.94 7.04
N GLY A 300 9.98 -3.54 5.84
CA GLY A 300 9.28 -2.57 5.02
C GLY A 300 9.66 -1.13 5.38
N ALA A 301 8.70 -0.20 5.38
CA ALA A 301 8.94 1.18 5.79
C ALA A 301 9.32 1.23 7.29
N GLY A 302 10.56 1.54 7.57
CA GLY A 302 11.15 1.49 8.91
C GLY A 302 11.37 2.85 9.56
N THR A 303 10.90 3.94 8.94
CA THR A 303 11.10 5.32 9.39
C THR A 303 9.80 5.99 9.82
N ALA A 304 9.90 6.89 10.78
CA ALA A 304 8.79 7.71 11.27
C ALA A 304 9.12 9.20 11.22
N LEU A 305 8.14 10.03 10.89
CA LEU A 305 8.18 11.46 11.18
C LEU A 305 7.78 11.65 12.64
N VAL A 306 8.63 12.33 13.42
CA VAL A 306 8.46 12.52 14.87
C VAL A 306 8.50 14.01 15.21
N GLY A 307 7.47 14.51 15.89
CA GLY A 307 7.44 15.89 16.30
C GLY A 307 6.05 16.40 16.68
N ASP A 308 5.96 17.69 17.00
CA ASP A 308 4.69 18.37 17.07
C ASP A 308 4.03 18.49 15.68
N ALA A 309 2.77 18.87 15.65
CA ALA A 309 2.00 18.90 14.41
C ALA A 309 2.58 19.88 13.37
N ALA A 310 3.10 21.02 13.79
CA ALA A 310 3.70 22.01 12.89
C ALA A 310 4.99 21.47 12.26
N THR A 311 5.86 20.89 13.08
CA THR A 311 7.11 20.27 12.63
C THR A 311 6.85 19.11 11.65
N VAL A 312 5.92 18.21 11.99
CA VAL A 312 5.57 17.08 11.11
C VAL A 312 4.96 17.56 9.80
N ALA A 313 4.08 18.57 9.83
CA ALA A 313 3.52 19.17 8.62
C ALA A 313 4.59 19.78 7.71
N GLU A 314 5.60 20.45 8.28
CA GLU A 314 6.74 20.99 7.53
C GLU A 314 7.53 19.86 6.84
N ARG A 315 7.82 18.76 7.54
CA ARG A 315 8.51 17.59 6.96
C ARG A 315 7.69 16.92 5.85
N ILE A 316 6.36 16.83 6.01
CA ILE A 316 5.46 16.34 4.95
C ILE A 316 5.55 17.23 3.71
N ASN A 317 5.56 18.54 3.88
CA ASN A 317 5.68 19.48 2.76
C ASN A 317 7.04 19.36 2.03
N GLU A 318 8.12 19.01 2.72
CA GLU A 318 9.41 18.72 2.07
C GLU A 318 9.33 17.51 1.13
N TYR A 319 8.60 16.44 1.52
CA TYR A 319 8.36 15.31 0.64
C TYR A 319 7.36 15.63 -0.48
N ALA A 320 6.41 16.52 -0.23
CA ALA A 320 5.45 16.93 -1.24
C ALA A 320 6.08 17.80 -2.34
N ALA A 321 7.09 18.59 -2.02
CA ALA A 321 7.74 19.52 -2.95
C ALA A 321 8.30 18.86 -4.23
N PRO A 322 9.00 17.71 -4.22
CA PRO A 322 9.43 17.01 -5.42
C PRO A 322 8.29 16.28 -6.16
N GLY A 323 7.07 16.23 -5.61
CA GLY A 323 5.89 15.68 -6.27
C GLY A 323 5.20 14.50 -5.58
N ILE A 324 5.49 14.21 -4.33
CA ILE A 324 4.69 13.26 -3.54
C ILE A 324 3.30 13.87 -3.28
N ASP A 325 2.26 13.19 -3.73
CA ASP A 325 0.88 13.58 -3.53
C ASP A 325 0.08 12.61 -2.64
N SER A 326 0.67 11.46 -2.32
CA SER A 326 0.02 10.40 -1.57
C SER A 326 0.92 9.90 -0.45
N PHE A 327 0.43 9.94 0.78
CA PHE A 327 1.14 9.52 1.98
C PHE A 327 0.41 8.35 2.62
N ILE A 328 1.10 7.25 2.87
CA ILE A 328 0.56 6.10 3.60
C ILE A 328 1.20 6.12 4.98
N PHE A 329 0.44 6.53 5.97
CA PHE A 329 0.89 6.62 7.36
C PHE A 329 0.49 5.40 8.18
N SER A 330 1.24 5.17 9.22
CA SER A 330 0.96 4.20 10.27
C SER A 330 1.57 4.66 11.59
N GLY A 331 1.11 4.12 12.69
CA GLY A 331 1.62 4.42 14.04
C GLY A 331 1.23 3.31 15.00
N TYR A 332 1.85 3.26 16.15
CA TYR A 332 1.64 2.22 17.17
C TYR A 332 1.16 2.82 18.48
N PRO A 333 -0.02 2.38 19.04
CA PRO A 333 -1.02 1.51 18.41
C PRO A 333 -1.80 2.23 17.31
N HIS A 334 -2.18 1.49 16.27
CA HIS A 334 -2.74 2.10 15.05
C HIS A 334 -4.06 2.85 15.26
N LEU A 335 -4.90 2.46 16.20
CA LEU A 335 -6.16 3.14 16.46
C LEU A 335 -5.95 4.52 17.08
N GLU A 336 -5.17 4.60 18.15
CA GLU A 336 -4.91 5.85 18.87
C GLU A 336 -4.08 6.82 18.02
N GLU A 337 -3.11 6.31 17.29
CA GLU A 337 -2.30 7.16 16.41
C GLU A 337 -3.10 7.71 15.23
N ALA A 338 -4.12 6.97 14.73
CA ALA A 338 -5.04 7.51 13.72
C ALA A 338 -5.79 8.74 14.21
N TYR A 339 -6.27 8.72 15.48
CA TYR A 339 -6.92 9.89 16.09
C TYR A 339 -5.96 11.06 16.21
N ARG A 340 -4.73 10.84 16.70
CA ARG A 340 -3.72 11.90 16.84
C ARG A 340 -3.38 12.54 15.51
N VAL A 341 -3.18 11.75 14.48
CA VAL A 341 -2.92 12.26 13.12
C VAL A 341 -4.13 13.08 12.62
N GLY A 342 -5.35 12.55 12.76
CA GLY A 342 -6.54 13.26 12.31
C GLY A 342 -6.82 14.54 13.06
N GLU A 343 -6.59 14.57 14.37
CA GLU A 343 -6.92 15.72 15.23
C GLU A 343 -5.81 16.78 15.24
N LEU A 344 -4.54 16.37 15.30
CA LEU A 344 -3.42 17.29 15.43
C LEU A 344 -2.84 17.73 14.08
N LEU A 345 -2.73 16.80 13.12
CA LEU A 345 -1.97 17.03 11.89
C LEU A 345 -2.87 17.47 10.72
N PHE A 346 -4.05 16.87 10.53
CA PHE A 346 -4.93 17.21 9.39
C PHE A 346 -5.33 18.69 9.34
N PRO A 347 -5.58 19.41 10.44
CA PRO A 347 -5.86 20.84 10.39
C PRO A 347 -4.76 21.71 9.76
N LEU A 348 -3.52 21.18 9.69
CA LEU A 348 -2.35 21.89 9.14
C LEU A 348 -2.03 21.46 7.69
N LEU A 349 -2.75 20.49 7.12
CA LEU A 349 -2.53 19.95 5.79
C LEU A 349 -3.75 20.19 4.88
N ASP A 350 -3.49 20.38 3.60
CA ASP A 350 -4.54 20.34 2.57
C ASP A 350 -4.86 18.87 2.21
N VAL A 351 -5.70 18.22 3.02
CA VAL A 351 -6.06 16.81 2.88
C VAL A 351 -7.22 16.64 1.91
N ALA A 352 -7.04 15.75 0.93
CA ALA A 352 -8.08 15.32 0.00
C ALA A 352 -9.04 14.33 0.69
N VAL A 353 -10.11 14.84 1.31
CA VAL A 353 -11.14 13.99 1.93
C VAL A 353 -12.06 13.44 0.84
N PRO A 354 -12.19 12.09 0.71
CA PRO A 354 -13.07 11.51 -0.30
C PRO A 354 -14.53 11.85 -0.04
N SER A 355 -15.28 12.15 -1.10
CA SER A 355 -16.73 12.24 -1.03
C SER A 355 -17.35 10.86 -0.82
N ILE A 356 -18.55 10.81 -0.21
CA ILE A 356 -19.36 9.59 -0.16
C ILE A 356 -19.78 9.28 -1.60
N PRO A 357 -19.42 8.09 -2.15
CA PRO A 357 -19.79 7.74 -3.50
C PRO A 357 -21.31 7.68 -3.64
N GLN A 358 -21.82 8.36 -4.66
CA GLN A 358 -23.26 8.24 -4.99
C GLN A 358 -23.51 6.85 -5.56
N PRO A 359 -24.66 6.20 -5.22
CA PRO A 359 -25.02 4.92 -5.82
C PRO A 359 -25.04 5.08 -7.35
N GLN A 360 -24.18 4.36 -8.03
CA GLN A 360 -24.20 4.34 -9.49
C GLN A 360 -25.37 3.49 -9.93
N ASN A 361 -26.11 3.93 -10.95
CA ASN A 361 -27.10 3.12 -11.62
C ASN A 361 -26.37 1.97 -12.32
N LEU A 362 -26.20 0.85 -11.62
CA LEU A 362 -25.70 -0.38 -12.20
C LEU A 362 -26.62 -0.71 -13.36
N ARG A 363 -26.06 -0.91 -14.54
CA ARG A 363 -26.84 -1.34 -15.69
C ARG A 363 -27.54 -2.64 -15.30
N LEU A 364 -28.84 -2.69 -15.48
CA LEU A 364 -29.60 -3.93 -15.36
C LEU A 364 -29.09 -4.89 -16.44
N GLN A 365 -28.25 -5.82 -16.03
CA GLN A 365 -27.59 -6.75 -16.97
C GLN A 365 -28.34 -8.07 -17.08
N GLY A 366 -29.30 -8.31 -16.18
CA GLY A 366 -29.96 -9.60 -16.10
C GLY A 366 -28.99 -10.72 -15.73
N GLU A 367 -29.41 -11.96 -15.92
CA GLU A 367 -28.58 -13.14 -15.70
C GLU A 367 -27.69 -13.40 -16.94
N ALA A 368 -26.46 -13.86 -16.69
CA ALA A 368 -25.56 -14.25 -17.77
C ALA A 368 -26.05 -15.55 -18.42
N VAL A 369 -26.13 -15.59 -19.76
CA VAL A 369 -26.53 -16.76 -20.49
C VAL A 369 -25.30 -17.58 -20.91
N ALA A 370 -25.27 -18.86 -20.56
CA ALA A 370 -24.20 -19.80 -20.88
C ALA A 370 -22.80 -19.36 -20.40
N ASN A 371 -22.75 -18.58 -19.32
CA ASN A 371 -21.53 -18.00 -18.73
C ASN A 371 -20.73 -17.09 -19.69
N GLU A 372 -21.26 -16.76 -20.84
CA GLU A 372 -20.55 -15.98 -21.86
C GLU A 372 -21.32 -14.75 -22.36
N PHE A 373 -22.65 -14.74 -22.27
CA PHE A 373 -23.48 -13.70 -22.85
C PHE A 373 -24.28 -12.95 -21.83
N ILE A 374 -24.31 -11.64 -21.95
CA ILE A 374 -25.27 -10.79 -21.24
C ILE A 374 -26.59 -10.84 -22.01
N PRO A 375 -27.74 -11.12 -21.39
CA PRO A 375 -29.03 -11.14 -22.05
C PRO A 375 -29.32 -9.85 -22.82
N ARG A 376 -29.86 -9.94 -24.00
CA ARG A 376 -30.29 -8.76 -24.75
C ARG A 376 -31.44 -8.05 -24.04
N LYS A 377 -31.43 -6.71 -24.04
CA LYS A 377 -32.58 -5.95 -23.57
C LYS A 377 -33.82 -6.33 -24.40
N VAL A 378 -34.87 -6.72 -23.72
CA VAL A 378 -36.19 -6.82 -24.35
C VAL A 378 -36.60 -5.39 -24.71
N ALA A 379 -36.90 -5.15 -26.01
CA ALA A 379 -37.45 -3.87 -26.42
C ALA A 379 -38.78 -3.68 -25.67
N GLN A 380 -38.92 -2.58 -24.94
CA GLN A 380 -40.21 -2.20 -24.38
C GLN A 380 -41.14 -1.89 -25.59
N SER A 381 -42.16 -2.71 -25.78
CA SER A 381 -43.24 -2.51 -26.73
C SER A 381 -44.14 -1.39 -26.29
#